data_99006b661512abdd45d01a615444c542
#
_entry.id   99006b661512abdd45d01a615444c542
#
_cell.length_a   1.000
_cell.length_b   1.000
_cell.length_c   1.000
_cell.angle_alpha   90.00
_cell.angle_beta   90.00
_cell.angle_gamma   90.00
#
_symmetry.space_group_name_H-M   'P 1'
#
loop_
_entity.id
_entity.type
_entity.pdbx_description
1 polymer ?
#
loop_
_entity_poly.entity_id
_entity_poly.type
_entity_poly.pdbx_seq_one_letter_code
_entity_poly.pdbx_strand_id
1 'polypeptide(L)'
;MPADPLQPAFTPSFSFARYRQAGRSRPVLWGVLLAVALAAGAGGWWWQRHQAAAPAASGAPRFGPGGAAQPVSVGQVQRADVRVLVSAIGTLNARATAVVRAKVAGELKSLRFKEGDEVQAGQLLAEIDARSYQATLAQAQGTLARDQALLHNARLDLQRYQALQAQDSIASQQVDTQAALVRQYEGVVAADKAQVDAARLQLDYTRVTAPIGGRLGLRQADLGNVVNPGDANGIVTITQVRPIDTVFSVPEAHLARIRERLGQGAVLPVELWDSAQKNMLARGRVSALDNAIDTSTGTIKVKAAFANEDGRLYPNQFVNVKLQVDRLEGVLTVPASALQNNAVYLVRDDGTVALRRVRVGVLDGDRVSVQGELQEGDRVVVDGMDRLRDGTKVTVIDAGAAAAKLEQGAQEASQRRAELLKNLTPEQREKLSKMGQEERRAYIRSLREARAAQGPASAASAAASH
;
A
#
# COMPACT_ATOMS: atom_id res chain seq x y z
N MET A 1 21.53 -47.77 26.03
CA MET A 1 22.40 -48.73 25.28
C MET A 1 21.77 -49.05 23.95
N PRO A 2 22.53 -49.19 22.92
CA PRO A 2 23.51 -48.33 22.26
C PRO A 2 22.97 -47.96 20.85
N ALA A 3 23.47 -47.20 19.98
CA ALA A 3 24.72 -46.62 19.59
C ALA A 3 24.47 -45.73 18.37
N ASP A 4 25.15 -44.69 18.27
CA ASP A 4 25.56 -43.98 17.06
C ASP A 4 26.21 -44.93 16.02
N PRO A 5 26.35 -44.60 14.71
CA PRO A 5 27.22 -43.47 14.31
C PRO A 5 27.01 -42.85 12.90
N LEU A 6 27.73 -41.72 12.71
CA LEU A 6 28.49 -41.31 11.53
C LEU A 6 27.89 -40.35 10.50
N GLN A 7 28.35 -39.12 10.60
CA GLN A 7 28.55 -38.17 9.49
C GLN A 7 29.62 -38.67 8.49
N PRO A 8 29.65 -38.12 7.29
CA PRO A 8 30.91 -37.55 6.83
C PRO A 8 30.81 -36.09 6.30
N ALA A 9 31.81 -35.33 6.72
CA ALA A 9 32.17 -34.02 6.25
C ALA A 9 32.67 -34.05 4.79
N PHE A 10 32.21 -33.10 3.99
CA PHE A 10 32.80 -32.79 2.68
C PHE A 10 33.65 -31.51 2.80
N THR A 11 34.96 -31.69 2.64
CA THR A 11 35.94 -30.63 2.40
C THR A 11 36.30 -30.56 0.92
N PRO A 12 36.27 -29.42 0.23
CA PRO A 12 36.85 -29.31 -1.10
C PRO A 12 38.33 -28.88 -0.96
N SER A 13 39.22 -29.75 -1.43
CA SER A 13 40.64 -29.49 -1.62
C SER A 13 40.91 -28.69 -2.89
N PHE A 14 41.47 -27.49 -2.76
CA PHE A 14 42.06 -26.74 -3.86
C PHE A 14 43.46 -27.27 -4.18
N SER A 15 43.62 -27.79 -5.39
CA SER A 15 44.91 -28.23 -5.95
C SER A 15 45.55 -27.10 -6.73
N PHE A 16 46.72 -26.62 -6.26
CA PHE A 16 47.63 -25.71 -6.99
C PHE A 16 48.46 -26.49 -8.01
N ALA A 17 48.20 -26.29 -9.29
CA ALA A 17 49.07 -26.78 -10.37
C ALA A 17 50.22 -25.78 -10.60
N ARG A 18 51.44 -26.23 -10.31
CA ARG A 18 52.68 -25.52 -10.66
C ARG A 18 52.96 -25.68 -12.13
N TYR A 19 52.98 -24.56 -12.88
CA TYR A 19 53.53 -24.52 -14.25
C TYR A 19 55.02 -24.23 -14.19
N ARG A 20 55.84 -25.18 -14.76
CA ARG A 20 57.24 -25.07 -14.98
C ARG A 20 57.54 -24.09 -16.13
N GLN A 21 58.44 -23.13 -15.88
CA GLN A 21 59.05 -22.30 -16.91
C GLN A 21 60.00 -23.15 -17.77
N ALA A 22 59.85 -23.10 -19.10
CA ALA A 22 60.85 -23.49 -20.06
C ALA A 22 61.30 -22.22 -20.82
N GLY A 23 62.58 -21.90 -20.67
CA GLY A 23 63.18 -20.75 -21.33
C GLY A 23 63.39 -20.96 -22.84
N ARG A 24 63.18 -19.91 -23.57
CA ARG A 24 63.68 -19.81 -24.98
C ARG A 24 64.04 -18.35 -25.33
N SER A 25 65.34 -18.21 -25.59
CA SER A 25 66.11 -17.30 -26.44
C SER A 25 65.57 -15.90 -26.83
N ARG A 26 66.34 -14.93 -26.43
CA ARG A 26 66.22 -13.47 -26.51
C ARG A 26 66.94 -12.79 -27.74
N PRO A 27 66.73 -13.11 -28.99
CA PRO A 27 67.16 -12.14 -30.02
C PRO A 27 66.01 -11.36 -30.67
N VAL A 28 64.74 -11.80 -30.58
CA VAL A 28 63.62 -11.13 -31.27
C VAL A 28 63.12 -9.86 -30.56
N LEU A 29 63.32 -9.74 -29.23
CA LEU A 29 62.88 -8.59 -28.45
C LEU A 29 63.65 -7.29 -28.75
N TRP A 30 64.92 -7.39 -29.13
CA TRP A 30 65.75 -6.23 -29.51
C TRP A 30 65.40 -5.65 -30.89
N GLY A 31 64.99 -6.47 -31.81
CA GLY A 31 64.53 -6.03 -33.15
C GLY A 31 63.22 -5.23 -33.09
N VAL A 32 62.28 -5.65 -32.22
CA VAL A 32 60.99 -4.98 -32.05
C VAL A 32 61.16 -3.63 -31.34
N LEU A 33 62.03 -3.52 -30.38
CA LEU A 33 62.30 -2.26 -29.67
C LEU A 33 62.93 -1.20 -30.60
N LEU A 34 63.80 -1.62 -31.53
CA LEU A 34 64.43 -0.71 -32.48
C LEU A 34 63.43 -0.21 -33.55
N ALA A 35 62.52 -1.06 -33.99
CA ALA A 35 61.44 -0.68 -34.90
C ALA A 35 60.43 0.27 -34.31
N VAL A 36 60.07 0.09 -33.03
CA VAL A 36 59.18 0.98 -32.28
C VAL A 36 59.81 2.36 -32.01
N ALA A 37 61.13 2.40 -31.74
CA ALA A 37 61.84 3.67 -31.53
C ALA A 37 61.93 4.50 -32.83
N LEU A 38 62.15 3.84 -34.02
CA LEU A 38 62.16 4.52 -35.32
C LEU A 38 60.78 5.00 -35.74
N ALA A 39 59.71 4.24 -35.45
CA ALA A 39 58.34 4.65 -35.70
C ALA A 39 57.88 5.83 -34.81
N ALA A 40 58.29 5.84 -33.55
CA ALA A 40 58.00 6.95 -32.61
C ALA A 40 58.75 8.23 -33.01
N GLY A 41 59.99 8.12 -33.49
CA GLY A 41 60.78 9.26 -33.97
C GLY A 41 60.22 9.87 -35.23
N ALA A 42 59.78 9.04 -36.21
CA ALA A 42 59.17 9.50 -37.45
C ALA A 42 57.77 10.11 -37.21
N GLY A 43 56.97 9.52 -36.32
CA GLY A 43 55.66 10.06 -35.92
C GLY A 43 55.73 11.39 -35.20
N GLY A 44 56.75 11.56 -34.30
CA GLY A 44 56.98 12.81 -33.60
C GLY A 44 57.42 13.95 -34.52
N TRP A 45 58.32 13.64 -35.51
CA TRP A 45 58.77 14.63 -36.48
C TRP A 45 57.64 15.03 -37.47
N TRP A 46 56.75 14.10 -37.87
CA TRP A 46 55.57 14.39 -38.71
C TRP A 46 54.56 15.21 -37.98
N TRP A 47 54.33 14.94 -36.69
CA TRP A 47 53.40 15.67 -35.84
C TRP A 47 53.87 17.11 -35.55
N GLN A 48 55.18 17.30 -35.35
CA GLN A 48 55.78 18.61 -35.12
C GLN A 48 55.75 19.52 -36.38
N ARG A 49 55.80 18.91 -37.58
CA ARG A 49 55.69 19.64 -38.85
C ARG A 49 54.30 20.08 -39.21
N HIS A 50 53.30 19.40 -38.71
CA HIS A 50 51.88 19.74 -38.98
C HIS A 50 51.30 20.68 -37.93
N GLN A 51 52.00 21.05 -36.85
CA GLN A 51 51.58 22.05 -35.90
C GLN A 51 51.93 23.51 -36.25
N ALA A 52 52.68 23.72 -37.32
CA ALA A 52 53.06 25.06 -37.74
C ALA A 52 52.26 25.49 -38.99
N ALA A 53 50.98 25.73 -38.86
CA ALA A 53 50.12 26.66 -39.64
C ALA A 53 48.66 26.54 -39.20
N ALA A 54 48.30 27.08 -38.07
CA ALA A 54 46.94 27.47 -37.80
C ALA A 54 46.86 29.00 -38.00
N PRO A 55 45.95 29.49 -38.83
CA PRO A 55 45.75 30.94 -38.98
C PRO A 55 45.22 31.46 -37.66
N ALA A 56 45.75 32.59 -37.20
CA ALA A 56 45.31 33.36 -36.08
C ALA A 56 43.82 33.69 -36.22
N ALA A 57 42.92 32.92 -35.57
CA ALA A 57 41.55 33.25 -35.36
C ALA A 57 41.50 34.43 -34.40
N SER A 58 41.24 35.58 -34.97
CA SER A 58 40.97 36.84 -34.32
C SER A 58 39.83 36.66 -33.29
N GLY A 59 40.12 37.03 -32.02
CA GLY A 59 39.09 37.53 -31.11
C GLY A 59 38.15 36.54 -30.45
N ALA A 60 38.70 35.61 -29.61
CA ALA A 60 37.89 35.17 -28.51
C ALA A 60 37.79 36.30 -27.46
N PRO A 61 36.61 36.75 -27.06
CA PRO A 61 36.50 37.73 -26.00
C PRO A 61 37.09 37.10 -24.73
N ARG A 62 38.17 37.72 -24.21
CA ARG A 62 38.64 37.48 -22.86
C ARG A 62 37.52 37.93 -21.92
N PHE A 63 36.79 36.94 -21.38
CA PHE A 63 35.94 37.19 -20.22
C PHE A 63 36.84 37.67 -19.08
N GLY A 64 36.83 38.97 -18.86
CA GLY A 64 37.39 39.60 -17.64
C GLY A 64 36.66 39.06 -16.42
N PRO A 65 37.14 39.32 -15.18
CA PRO A 65 36.48 38.93 -13.94
C PRO A 65 35.29 39.85 -13.62
N GLY A 66 34.33 39.93 -14.54
CA GLY A 66 33.02 40.48 -14.40
C GLY A 66 32.06 39.39 -14.85
N GLY A 67 31.83 38.42 -13.98
CA GLY A 67 30.99 37.25 -14.26
C GLY A 67 29.61 37.69 -14.73
N ALA A 68 29.21 37.21 -15.92
CA ALA A 68 27.83 37.36 -16.34
C ALA A 68 26.94 36.80 -15.22
N ALA A 69 25.96 37.61 -14.80
CA ALA A 69 25.03 37.21 -13.73
C ALA A 69 24.41 35.85 -14.08
N GLN A 70 24.53 34.89 -13.17
CA GLN A 70 24.05 33.53 -13.41
C GLN A 70 22.53 33.46 -13.31
N PRO A 71 21.81 32.92 -14.29
CA PRO A 71 20.38 32.78 -14.21
C PRO A 71 20.01 31.74 -13.15
N VAL A 72 19.12 32.11 -12.23
CA VAL A 72 18.63 31.23 -11.13
C VAL A 72 17.13 31.39 -10.98
N SER A 73 16.47 30.26 -10.61
CA SER A 73 15.09 30.29 -10.15
C SER A 73 15.05 30.45 -8.64
N VAL A 74 14.08 31.17 -8.13
CA VAL A 74 13.95 31.43 -6.69
C VAL A 74 12.62 30.92 -6.14
N GLY A 75 12.66 30.45 -4.91
CA GLY A 75 11.49 30.19 -4.08
C GLY A 75 11.48 31.10 -2.87
N GLN A 76 10.38 31.17 -2.15
CA GLN A 76 10.25 32.00 -0.95
C GLN A 76 10.29 31.16 0.32
N VAL A 77 10.94 31.67 1.35
CA VAL A 77 10.82 31.19 2.73
C VAL A 77 9.48 31.61 3.26
N GLN A 78 8.71 30.66 3.78
CA GLN A 78 7.37 30.90 4.30
C GLN A 78 7.21 30.24 5.66
N ARG A 79 6.37 30.85 6.53
CA ARG A 79 5.91 30.14 7.71
C ARG A 79 4.75 29.23 7.34
N ALA A 80 4.86 27.98 7.64
CA ALA A 80 3.82 26.99 7.39
C ALA A 80 3.79 25.94 8.51
N ASP A 81 2.66 25.28 8.61
CA ASP A 81 2.53 24.10 9.45
C ASP A 81 3.06 22.90 8.69
N VAL A 82 3.94 22.15 9.33
CA VAL A 82 4.60 20.96 8.76
C VAL A 82 4.15 19.72 9.51
N ARG A 83 3.64 18.74 8.79
CA ARG A 83 3.23 17.46 9.36
C ARG A 83 4.46 16.57 9.52
N VAL A 84 4.60 15.98 10.71
CA VAL A 84 5.62 14.97 10.96
C VAL A 84 5.02 13.61 10.57
N LEU A 85 5.37 13.14 9.40
CA LEU A 85 4.85 11.91 8.82
C LEU A 85 5.84 10.76 8.99
N VAL A 86 5.34 9.62 9.47
CA VAL A 86 6.09 8.35 9.49
C VAL A 86 5.47 7.44 8.43
N SER A 87 6.28 7.05 7.46
CA SER A 87 5.87 6.13 6.40
C SER A 87 6.16 4.69 6.80
N ALA A 88 5.21 3.81 6.57
CA ALA A 88 5.33 2.38 6.83
C ALA A 88 4.56 1.58 5.77
N ILE A 89 4.86 0.29 5.66
CA ILE A 89 4.04 -0.63 4.89
C ILE A 89 3.07 -1.31 5.87
N GLY A 90 1.79 -1.35 5.53
CA GLY A 90 0.76 -1.98 6.32
C GLY A 90 0.00 -3.04 5.55
N THR A 91 -0.67 -3.91 6.29
CA THR A 91 -1.61 -4.89 5.76
C THR A 91 -3.00 -4.58 6.27
N LEU A 92 -3.97 -4.56 5.37
CA LEU A 92 -5.37 -4.43 5.71
C LEU A 92 -5.89 -5.73 6.33
N ASN A 93 -6.55 -5.63 7.47
CA ASN A 93 -7.14 -6.76 8.16
C ASN A 93 -8.63 -6.53 8.36
N ALA A 94 -9.41 -7.57 8.14
CA ALA A 94 -10.81 -7.54 8.55
C ALA A 94 -10.91 -7.32 10.05
N ARG A 95 -11.91 -6.56 10.48
CA ARG A 95 -12.17 -6.35 11.91
C ARG A 95 -12.55 -7.62 12.63
N ALA A 96 -13.35 -8.47 11.97
CA ALA A 96 -13.72 -9.80 12.41
C ALA A 96 -13.93 -10.71 11.20
N THR A 97 -13.59 -11.99 11.38
CA THR A 97 -13.86 -13.04 10.41
C THR A 97 -14.48 -14.22 11.14
N ALA A 98 -15.59 -14.73 10.64
CA ALA A 98 -16.28 -15.88 11.21
C ALA A 98 -16.54 -16.93 10.12
N VAL A 99 -16.08 -18.14 10.36
CA VAL A 99 -16.45 -19.29 9.54
C VAL A 99 -17.80 -19.82 10.04
N VAL A 100 -18.82 -19.75 9.19
CA VAL A 100 -20.15 -20.26 9.50
C VAL A 100 -20.15 -21.78 9.31
N ARG A 101 -20.32 -22.49 10.42
CA ARG A 101 -20.33 -23.96 10.44
C ARG A 101 -21.70 -24.48 10.84
N ALA A 102 -22.04 -25.66 10.36
CA ALA A 102 -23.16 -26.41 10.89
C ALA A 102 -22.92 -26.77 12.36
N LYS A 103 -23.93 -26.64 13.21
CA LYS A 103 -23.86 -27.07 14.62
C LYS A 103 -24.42 -28.47 14.81
N VAL A 104 -25.15 -28.98 13.81
CA VAL A 104 -25.73 -30.34 13.74
C VAL A 104 -25.44 -30.91 12.37
N ALA A 105 -25.38 -32.24 12.28
CA ALA A 105 -25.13 -32.93 11.02
C ALA A 105 -26.43 -33.04 10.20
N GLY A 106 -26.31 -33.00 8.87
CA GLY A 106 -27.44 -33.25 7.98
C GLY A 106 -27.25 -32.72 6.58
N GLU A 107 -28.18 -33.01 5.70
CA GLU A 107 -28.18 -32.53 4.32
C GLU A 107 -28.57 -31.06 4.24
N LEU A 108 -27.84 -30.28 3.43
CA LEU A 108 -28.11 -28.88 3.18
C LEU A 108 -29.29 -28.72 2.22
N LYS A 109 -30.45 -28.34 2.73
CA LYS A 109 -31.70 -28.29 1.99
C LYS A 109 -31.93 -26.97 1.26
N SER A 110 -31.50 -25.85 1.84
CA SER A 110 -31.64 -24.54 1.23
C SER A 110 -30.47 -23.62 1.58
N LEU A 111 -30.08 -22.78 0.61
CA LEU A 111 -29.16 -21.66 0.78
C LEU A 111 -29.91 -20.36 0.48
N ARG A 112 -29.86 -19.41 1.41
CA ARG A 112 -30.60 -18.14 1.33
C ARG A 112 -29.71 -16.92 1.15
N PHE A 113 -28.55 -17.11 0.51
CA PHE A 113 -27.60 -16.05 0.22
C PHE A 113 -26.94 -16.28 -1.13
N LYS A 114 -26.34 -15.22 -1.68
CA LYS A 114 -25.41 -15.27 -2.81
C LYS A 114 -24.00 -14.95 -2.33
N GLU A 115 -23.01 -15.46 -3.05
CA GLU A 115 -21.60 -15.13 -2.80
C GLU A 115 -21.35 -13.64 -2.94
N GLY A 116 -20.66 -13.08 -1.98
CA GLY A 116 -20.37 -11.63 -1.95
C GLY A 116 -21.46 -10.74 -1.38
N ASP A 117 -22.63 -11.27 -1.01
CA ASP A 117 -23.71 -10.51 -0.36
C ASP A 117 -23.27 -9.96 1.01
N GLU A 118 -23.86 -8.85 1.41
CA GLU A 118 -23.77 -8.33 2.77
C GLU A 118 -24.92 -8.87 3.62
N VAL A 119 -24.58 -9.35 4.81
CA VAL A 119 -25.53 -9.94 5.75
C VAL A 119 -25.43 -9.30 7.12
N GLN A 120 -26.55 -9.33 7.85
CA GLN A 120 -26.62 -8.88 9.24
C GLN A 120 -26.45 -10.05 10.21
N ALA A 121 -26.00 -9.78 11.43
CA ALA A 121 -25.97 -10.78 12.47
C ALA A 121 -27.38 -11.34 12.73
N GLY A 122 -27.49 -12.67 12.87
CA GLY A 122 -28.77 -13.37 13.05
C GLY A 122 -29.52 -13.71 11.74
N GLN A 123 -29.09 -13.17 10.59
CA GLN A 123 -29.74 -13.46 9.30
C GLN A 123 -29.61 -14.95 8.96
N LEU A 124 -30.71 -15.56 8.50
CA LEU A 124 -30.76 -16.96 8.08
C LEU A 124 -29.98 -17.13 6.76
N LEU A 125 -28.97 -18.02 6.79
CA LEU A 125 -28.11 -18.30 5.64
C LEU A 125 -28.44 -19.64 4.98
N ALA A 126 -28.70 -20.65 5.77
CA ALA A 126 -28.92 -22.00 5.27
C ALA A 126 -29.87 -22.77 6.18
N GLU A 127 -30.51 -23.79 5.59
CA GLU A 127 -31.36 -24.73 6.33
C GLU A 127 -30.88 -26.16 6.07
N ILE A 128 -30.66 -26.88 7.15
CA ILE A 128 -30.33 -28.31 7.17
C ILE A 128 -31.65 -29.09 7.24
N ASP A 129 -31.73 -30.28 6.69
CA ASP A 129 -32.92 -31.13 6.78
C ASP A 129 -33.28 -31.40 8.25
N ALA A 130 -34.41 -30.82 8.67
CA ALA A 130 -34.88 -30.83 10.03
C ALA A 130 -35.77 -32.03 10.39
N ARG A 131 -36.13 -32.91 9.42
CA ARG A 131 -37.14 -33.95 9.63
C ARG A 131 -36.80 -34.91 10.80
N SER A 132 -35.55 -35.35 10.91
CA SER A 132 -35.10 -36.22 11.98
C SER A 132 -35.14 -35.52 13.35
N TYR A 133 -34.77 -34.26 13.40
CA TYR A 133 -34.79 -33.43 14.62
C TYR A 133 -36.21 -33.11 15.08
N GLN A 134 -37.15 -32.87 14.13
CA GLN A 134 -38.58 -32.69 14.40
C GLN A 134 -39.18 -33.96 14.98
N ALA A 135 -38.83 -35.15 14.44
CA ALA A 135 -39.29 -36.44 14.97
C ALA A 135 -38.78 -36.67 16.40
N THR A 136 -37.51 -36.38 16.67
CA THR A 136 -36.91 -36.46 18.01
C THR A 136 -37.59 -35.54 19.02
N LEU A 137 -37.87 -34.32 18.60
CA LEU A 137 -38.63 -33.37 19.46
C LEU A 137 -40.04 -33.85 19.74
N ALA A 138 -40.76 -34.35 18.73
CA ALA A 138 -42.12 -34.87 18.90
C ALA A 138 -42.13 -36.11 19.84
N GLN A 139 -41.13 -37.00 19.76
CA GLN A 139 -40.94 -38.13 20.69
C GLN A 139 -40.74 -37.65 22.13
N ALA A 140 -39.84 -36.69 22.35
CA ALA A 140 -39.56 -36.13 23.69
C ALA A 140 -40.83 -35.48 24.28
N GLN A 141 -41.59 -34.71 23.46
CA GLN A 141 -42.86 -34.10 23.86
C GLN A 141 -43.91 -35.12 24.23
N GLY A 142 -44.00 -36.26 23.47
CA GLY A 142 -44.91 -37.36 23.80
C GLY A 142 -44.55 -38.01 25.13
N THR A 143 -43.29 -38.24 25.44
CA THR A 143 -42.83 -38.76 26.73
C THR A 143 -43.19 -37.83 27.86
N LEU A 144 -42.89 -36.53 27.74
CA LEU A 144 -43.23 -35.52 28.71
C LEU A 144 -44.73 -35.45 28.96
N ALA A 145 -45.58 -35.51 27.94
CA ALA A 145 -47.03 -35.53 28.09
C ALA A 145 -47.55 -36.73 28.86
N ARG A 146 -47.01 -37.94 28.59
CA ARG A 146 -47.32 -39.17 29.32
C ARG A 146 -47.02 -39.00 30.83
N ASP A 147 -45.79 -38.54 31.17
CA ASP A 147 -45.33 -38.50 32.53
C ASP A 147 -45.93 -37.34 33.30
N GLN A 148 -46.31 -36.25 32.62
CA GLN A 148 -47.16 -35.22 33.21
C GLN A 148 -48.57 -35.75 33.60
N ALA A 149 -49.18 -36.63 32.79
CA ALA A 149 -50.42 -37.28 33.12
C ALA A 149 -50.32 -38.22 34.35
N LEU A 150 -49.19 -38.98 34.44
CA LEU A 150 -48.91 -39.81 35.63
C LEU A 150 -48.73 -38.97 36.86
N LEU A 151 -47.98 -37.87 36.79
CA LEU A 151 -47.83 -36.91 37.92
C LEU A 151 -49.18 -36.34 38.33
N HIS A 152 -49.99 -35.93 37.37
CA HIS A 152 -51.35 -35.41 37.66
C HIS A 152 -52.20 -36.43 38.41
N ASN A 153 -52.24 -37.68 37.98
CA ASN A 153 -52.95 -38.78 38.67
C ASN A 153 -52.40 -39.02 40.07
N ALA A 154 -51.08 -39.08 40.22
CA ALA A 154 -50.43 -39.27 41.53
C ALA A 154 -50.79 -38.12 42.50
N ARG A 155 -50.86 -36.91 42.03
CA ARG A 155 -51.31 -35.74 42.84
C ARG A 155 -52.79 -35.83 43.24
N LEU A 156 -53.67 -36.23 42.36
CA LEU A 156 -55.08 -36.47 42.70
C LEU A 156 -55.27 -37.57 43.73
N ASP A 157 -54.49 -38.66 43.60
CA ASP A 157 -54.54 -39.73 44.61
C ASP A 157 -53.96 -39.29 45.97
N LEU A 158 -52.86 -38.52 45.97
CA LEU A 158 -52.34 -37.92 47.21
C LEU A 158 -53.38 -37.02 47.86
N GLN A 159 -54.08 -36.20 47.12
CA GLN A 159 -55.15 -35.34 47.64
C GLN A 159 -56.31 -36.12 48.24
N ARG A 160 -56.70 -37.24 47.58
CA ARG A 160 -57.72 -38.17 48.13
C ARG A 160 -57.23 -38.82 49.41
N TYR A 161 -56.02 -39.31 49.47
CA TYR A 161 -55.47 -39.97 50.65
C TYR A 161 -55.29 -38.98 51.81
N GLN A 162 -54.90 -37.76 51.55
CA GLN A 162 -54.86 -36.70 52.60
C GLN A 162 -56.27 -36.42 53.16
N ALA A 163 -57.32 -36.39 52.33
CA ALA A 163 -58.67 -36.19 52.77
C ALA A 163 -59.19 -37.36 53.58
N LEU A 164 -58.82 -38.60 53.25
CA LEU A 164 -59.18 -39.82 54.03
C LEU A 164 -58.41 -39.90 55.33
N GLN A 165 -57.16 -39.46 55.36
CA GLN A 165 -56.36 -39.37 56.60
C GLN A 165 -56.98 -38.40 57.61
N ALA A 166 -57.48 -37.25 57.15
CA ALA A 166 -58.16 -36.28 57.95
C ALA A 166 -59.43 -36.81 58.59
N GLN A 167 -59.98 -37.96 58.11
CA GLN A 167 -61.09 -38.66 58.61
C GLN A 167 -60.71 -39.93 59.37
N ASP A 168 -59.39 -40.11 59.75
CA ASP A 168 -58.85 -41.29 60.42
C ASP A 168 -59.14 -42.61 59.68
N SER A 169 -59.40 -42.57 58.33
CA SER A 169 -59.82 -43.72 57.54
C SER A 169 -58.67 -44.46 56.84
N ILE A 170 -57.39 -43.96 56.97
CA ILE A 170 -56.23 -44.52 56.31
C ILE A 170 -54.97 -44.28 57.10
N ALA A 171 -53.97 -45.21 57.02
CA ALA A 171 -52.70 -45.10 57.68
C ALA A 171 -51.79 -43.98 57.11
N SER A 172 -51.12 -43.26 57.99
CA SER A 172 -50.18 -42.16 57.54
C SER A 172 -49.09 -42.67 56.58
N GLN A 173 -48.64 -43.92 56.71
CA GLN A 173 -47.65 -44.51 55.83
C GLN A 173 -48.10 -44.54 54.35
N GLN A 174 -49.42 -44.68 54.08
CA GLN A 174 -49.93 -44.66 52.71
C GLN A 174 -49.86 -43.25 52.10
N VAL A 175 -50.14 -42.21 52.89
CA VAL A 175 -49.99 -40.83 52.47
C VAL A 175 -48.53 -40.48 52.20
N ASP A 176 -47.60 -40.91 53.09
CA ASP A 176 -46.15 -40.69 52.89
C ASP A 176 -45.60 -41.39 51.66
N THR A 177 -46.07 -42.63 51.39
CA THR A 177 -45.70 -43.35 50.18
C THR A 177 -46.19 -42.64 48.91
N GLN A 178 -47.43 -42.20 48.91
CA GLN A 178 -47.99 -41.47 47.77
C GLN A 178 -47.32 -40.08 47.60
N ALA A 179 -46.98 -39.39 48.65
CA ALA A 179 -46.20 -38.17 48.61
C ALA A 179 -44.79 -38.36 48.02
N ALA A 180 -44.16 -39.52 48.38
CA ALA A 180 -42.88 -39.89 47.78
C ALA A 180 -43.01 -40.19 46.26
N LEU A 181 -44.09 -40.86 45.83
CA LEU A 181 -44.39 -41.11 44.43
C LEU A 181 -44.63 -39.83 43.63
N VAL A 182 -45.33 -38.83 44.20
CA VAL A 182 -45.49 -37.54 43.58
C VAL A 182 -44.14 -36.86 43.37
N ARG A 183 -43.27 -36.83 44.40
CA ARG A 183 -41.91 -36.28 44.25
C ARG A 183 -41.08 -37.03 43.19
N GLN A 184 -41.21 -38.35 43.09
CA GLN A 184 -40.58 -39.11 42.04
C GLN A 184 -41.03 -38.68 40.66
N TYR A 185 -42.34 -38.57 40.40
CA TYR A 185 -42.85 -38.11 39.09
C TYR A 185 -42.52 -36.67 38.83
N GLU A 186 -42.43 -35.78 39.82
CA GLU A 186 -41.94 -34.41 39.67
C GLU A 186 -40.50 -34.39 39.13
N GLY A 187 -39.64 -35.27 39.66
CA GLY A 187 -38.28 -35.46 39.15
C GLY A 187 -38.24 -35.95 37.71
N VAL A 188 -39.09 -36.95 37.37
CA VAL A 188 -39.19 -37.46 35.97
C VAL A 188 -39.65 -36.35 35.01
N VAL A 189 -40.74 -35.63 35.35
CA VAL A 189 -41.24 -34.53 34.50
C VAL A 189 -40.18 -33.41 34.31
N ALA A 190 -39.38 -33.15 35.34
CA ALA A 190 -38.29 -32.16 35.27
C ALA A 190 -37.21 -32.65 34.27
N ALA A 191 -36.85 -33.93 34.32
CA ALA A 191 -35.89 -34.53 33.37
C ALA A 191 -36.41 -34.53 31.93
N ASP A 192 -37.69 -34.86 31.72
CA ASP A 192 -38.31 -34.87 30.38
C ASP A 192 -38.38 -33.45 29.77
N LYS A 193 -38.66 -32.44 30.60
CA LYS A 193 -38.62 -31.03 30.16
C LYS A 193 -37.23 -30.66 29.65
N ALA A 194 -36.18 -31.03 30.37
CA ALA A 194 -34.82 -30.82 29.93
C ALA A 194 -34.52 -31.54 28.60
N GLN A 195 -35.07 -32.77 28.40
CA GLN A 195 -34.94 -33.51 27.16
C GLN A 195 -35.67 -32.83 25.97
N VAL A 196 -36.86 -32.29 26.20
CA VAL A 196 -37.59 -31.48 25.20
C VAL A 196 -36.79 -30.25 24.83
N ASP A 197 -36.23 -29.54 25.80
CA ASP A 197 -35.42 -28.32 25.56
C ASP A 197 -34.16 -28.68 24.78
N ALA A 198 -33.48 -29.78 25.08
CA ALA A 198 -32.34 -30.25 24.32
C ALA A 198 -32.69 -30.60 22.86
N ALA A 199 -33.81 -31.31 22.64
CA ALA A 199 -34.28 -31.64 21.28
C ALA A 199 -34.69 -30.40 20.48
N ARG A 200 -35.30 -29.40 21.15
CA ARG A 200 -35.63 -28.12 20.54
C ARG A 200 -34.39 -27.35 20.14
N LEU A 201 -33.36 -27.29 20.98
CA LEU A 201 -32.10 -26.65 20.66
C LEU A 201 -31.41 -27.29 19.43
N GLN A 202 -31.43 -28.61 19.32
CA GLN A 202 -30.92 -29.30 18.14
C GLN A 202 -31.69 -28.96 16.88
N LEU A 203 -33.01 -28.86 16.98
CA LEU A 203 -33.87 -28.40 15.88
C LEU A 203 -33.55 -26.95 15.47
N ASP A 204 -33.35 -26.07 16.43
CA ASP A 204 -32.98 -24.67 16.16
C ASP A 204 -31.63 -24.59 15.43
N TYR A 205 -30.69 -25.47 15.74
CA TYR A 205 -29.39 -25.54 15.08
C TYR A 205 -29.46 -25.99 13.61
N THR A 206 -30.58 -26.57 13.14
CA THR A 206 -30.80 -26.84 11.71
C THR A 206 -30.93 -25.56 10.89
N ARG A 207 -31.24 -24.42 11.53
CA ARG A 207 -31.30 -23.10 10.92
C ARG A 207 -29.96 -22.41 11.12
N VAL A 208 -29.13 -22.40 10.10
CA VAL A 208 -27.81 -21.79 10.14
C VAL A 208 -27.93 -20.28 9.94
N THR A 209 -27.55 -19.53 10.96
CA THR A 209 -27.61 -18.05 10.96
C THR A 209 -26.23 -17.42 11.00
N ALA A 210 -26.11 -16.19 10.53
CA ALA A 210 -24.87 -15.40 10.55
C ALA A 210 -24.50 -15.03 11.99
N PRO A 211 -23.30 -15.40 12.50
CA PRO A 211 -22.86 -15.02 13.86
C PRO A 211 -22.47 -13.55 13.96
N ILE A 212 -22.02 -12.94 12.85
CA ILE A 212 -21.64 -11.52 12.74
C ILE A 212 -22.20 -10.93 11.48
N GLY A 213 -22.36 -9.62 11.42
CA GLY A 213 -22.62 -8.90 10.18
C GLY A 213 -21.35 -8.73 9.35
N GLY A 214 -21.47 -8.76 8.03
CA GLY A 214 -20.34 -8.58 7.13
C GLY A 214 -20.61 -9.10 5.73
N ARG A 215 -19.56 -9.18 4.93
CA ARG A 215 -19.62 -9.68 3.55
C ARG A 215 -19.34 -11.17 3.51
N LEU A 216 -20.17 -11.91 2.80
CA LEU A 216 -20.00 -13.34 2.56
C LEU A 216 -18.89 -13.59 1.54
N GLY A 217 -18.07 -14.59 1.83
CA GLY A 217 -17.08 -15.11 0.90
C GLY A 217 -17.67 -16.10 -0.11
N LEU A 218 -16.79 -16.89 -0.70
CA LEU A 218 -17.19 -17.98 -1.59
C LEU A 218 -17.81 -19.11 -0.76
N ARG A 219 -18.80 -19.77 -1.33
CA ARG A 219 -19.50 -20.91 -0.76
C ARG A 219 -18.55 -22.12 -0.70
N GLN A 220 -18.56 -22.81 0.43
CA GLN A 220 -17.73 -24.00 0.67
C GLN A 220 -18.55 -25.30 0.67
N ALA A 221 -19.88 -25.21 0.76
CA ALA A 221 -20.81 -26.33 0.70
C ALA A 221 -21.98 -26.01 -0.25
N ASP A 222 -22.36 -26.99 -1.05
CA ASP A 222 -23.45 -26.89 -2.02
C ASP A 222 -24.75 -27.54 -1.51
N LEU A 223 -25.86 -27.22 -2.15
CA LEU A 223 -27.16 -27.86 -1.89
C LEU A 223 -27.05 -29.37 -2.12
N GLY A 224 -27.63 -30.16 -1.20
CA GLY A 224 -27.56 -31.61 -1.21
C GLY A 224 -26.30 -32.19 -0.54
N ASN A 225 -25.30 -31.36 -0.20
CA ASN A 225 -24.16 -31.85 0.55
C ASN A 225 -24.55 -32.15 2.01
N VAL A 226 -23.98 -33.19 2.57
CA VAL A 226 -24.08 -33.47 4.01
C VAL A 226 -23.00 -32.63 4.73
N VAL A 227 -23.45 -31.79 5.65
CA VAL A 227 -22.58 -30.96 6.48
C VAL A 227 -22.50 -31.48 7.91
N ASN A 228 -21.34 -31.28 8.54
CA ASN A 228 -21.08 -31.75 9.90
C ASN A 228 -20.47 -30.65 10.77
N PRO A 229 -20.64 -30.71 12.10
CA PRO A 229 -20.05 -29.72 13.02
C PRO A 229 -18.52 -29.66 12.96
N GLY A 230 -17.85 -30.74 12.52
CA GLY A 230 -16.40 -30.86 12.41
C GLY A 230 -15.80 -30.34 11.11
N ASP A 231 -16.61 -29.92 10.15
CA ASP A 231 -16.12 -29.47 8.84
C ASP A 231 -15.25 -28.22 8.97
N ALA A 232 -13.98 -28.33 8.59
CA ALA A 232 -12.98 -27.26 8.78
C ALA A 232 -13.34 -25.98 8.01
N ASN A 233 -13.83 -26.14 6.78
CA ASN A 233 -14.15 -25.01 5.89
C ASN A 233 -15.53 -24.40 6.18
N GLY A 234 -16.40 -25.13 6.86
CA GLY A 234 -17.79 -24.70 7.12
C GLY A 234 -18.62 -24.57 5.83
N ILE A 235 -19.65 -23.74 5.90
CA ILE A 235 -20.58 -23.47 4.78
C ILE A 235 -20.13 -22.23 4.01
N VAL A 236 -19.77 -21.15 4.71
CA VAL A 236 -19.31 -19.88 4.17
C VAL A 236 -18.54 -19.10 5.23
N THR A 237 -17.63 -18.22 4.79
CA THR A 237 -16.94 -17.29 5.69
C THR A 237 -17.58 -15.94 5.61
N ILE A 238 -17.83 -15.30 6.76
CA ILE A 238 -18.27 -13.91 6.86
C ILE A 238 -17.08 -13.06 7.28
N THR A 239 -16.84 -11.98 6.55
CA THR A 239 -15.74 -11.06 6.82
C THR A 239 -16.30 -9.66 7.03
N GLN A 240 -16.05 -9.09 8.21
CA GLN A 240 -16.41 -7.71 8.50
C GLN A 240 -15.37 -6.75 7.93
N VAL A 241 -15.70 -6.13 6.80
CA VAL A 241 -14.83 -5.19 6.08
C VAL A 241 -15.21 -3.73 6.30
N ARG A 242 -16.29 -3.46 7.04
CA ARG A 242 -16.79 -2.14 7.42
C ARG A 242 -17.03 -2.08 8.94
N PRO A 243 -16.19 -1.38 9.69
CA PRO A 243 -14.91 -0.78 9.30
C PRO A 243 -13.81 -1.84 9.06
N ILE A 244 -12.71 -1.43 8.39
CA ILE A 244 -11.52 -2.25 8.16
C ILE A 244 -10.36 -1.70 8.95
N ASP A 245 -9.47 -2.55 9.43
CA ASP A 245 -8.30 -2.17 10.20
C ASP A 245 -7.03 -2.35 9.36
N THR A 246 -6.00 -1.53 9.63
CA THR A 246 -4.65 -1.72 9.10
C THR A 246 -3.69 -1.93 10.26
N VAL A 247 -2.79 -2.90 10.13
CA VAL A 247 -1.68 -3.09 11.06
C VAL A 247 -0.38 -2.78 10.32
N PHE A 248 0.45 -1.94 10.91
CA PHE A 248 1.74 -1.53 10.36
C PHE A 248 2.75 -1.32 11.48
N SER A 249 4.04 -1.43 11.14
CA SER A 249 5.15 -1.31 12.10
C SER A 249 5.77 0.07 12.05
N VAL A 250 6.00 0.66 13.22
CA VAL A 250 6.61 1.98 13.39
C VAL A 250 7.87 1.85 14.23
N PRO A 251 9.00 2.50 13.85
CA PRO A 251 10.23 2.48 14.65
C PRO A 251 10.01 2.99 16.08
N GLU A 252 10.66 2.36 17.06
CA GLU A 252 10.58 2.69 18.50
C GLU A 252 10.90 4.17 18.78
N ALA A 253 11.78 4.78 17.99
CA ALA A 253 12.15 6.19 18.14
C ALA A 253 10.94 7.15 18.14
N HIS A 254 9.83 6.77 17.51
CA HIS A 254 8.61 7.58 17.47
C HIS A 254 7.62 7.25 18.59
N LEU A 255 7.84 6.16 19.34
CA LEU A 255 6.88 5.64 20.34
C LEU A 255 6.58 6.65 21.45
N ALA A 256 7.63 7.30 21.99
CA ALA A 256 7.45 8.28 23.07
C ALA A 256 6.49 9.40 22.66
N ARG A 257 6.69 9.97 21.46
CA ARG A 257 5.85 11.05 20.91
C ARG A 257 4.41 10.58 20.61
N ILE A 258 4.27 9.39 20.04
CA ILE A 258 2.95 8.80 19.76
C ILE A 258 2.17 8.61 21.07
N ARG A 259 2.81 8.05 22.12
CA ARG A 259 2.19 7.84 23.42
C ARG A 259 1.80 9.14 24.10
N GLU A 260 2.69 10.14 24.06
CA GLU A 260 2.42 11.48 24.61
C GLU A 260 1.16 12.09 23.98
N ARG A 261 1.09 12.10 22.63
CA ARG A 261 -0.05 12.67 21.91
C ARG A 261 -1.35 11.90 22.16
N LEU A 262 -1.31 10.58 22.18
CA LEU A 262 -2.47 9.75 22.52
C LEU A 262 -2.90 9.93 23.98
N GLY A 263 -1.95 10.10 24.93
CA GLY A 263 -2.22 10.37 26.34
C GLY A 263 -2.90 11.74 26.56
N GLN A 264 -2.63 12.70 25.69
CA GLN A 264 -3.30 14.01 25.66
C GLN A 264 -4.69 13.97 24.97
N GLY A 265 -5.16 12.79 24.55
CA GLY A 265 -6.42 12.62 23.83
C GLY A 265 -6.38 13.06 22.36
N ALA A 266 -5.20 13.32 21.79
CA ALA A 266 -5.09 13.69 20.39
C ALA A 266 -5.42 12.51 19.48
N VAL A 267 -6.15 12.79 18.41
CA VAL A 267 -6.40 11.82 17.33
C VAL A 267 -5.20 11.89 16.38
N LEU A 268 -4.53 10.76 16.17
CA LEU A 268 -3.44 10.65 15.22
C LEU A 268 -3.99 10.22 13.84
N PRO A 269 -3.98 11.11 12.83
CA PRO A 269 -4.47 10.78 11.50
C PRO A 269 -3.53 9.79 10.79
N VAL A 270 -4.14 8.90 10.02
CA VAL A 270 -3.44 7.90 9.20
C VAL A 270 -3.99 7.96 7.79
N GLU A 271 -3.12 8.05 6.82
CA GLU A 271 -3.46 8.03 5.39
C GLU A 271 -3.00 6.70 4.79
N LEU A 272 -3.86 6.09 3.97
CA LEU A 272 -3.52 4.94 3.15
C LEU A 272 -3.29 5.39 1.71
N TRP A 273 -2.22 4.90 1.13
CA TRP A 273 -1.82 5.18 -0.24
C TRP A 273 -1.64 3.89 -1.03
N ASP A 274 -1.83 3.96 -2.32
CA ASP A 274 -1.59 2.83 -3.22
C ASP A 274 -0.11 2.40 -3.23
N SER A 275 0.19 1.26 -3.86
CA SER A 275 1.57 0.74 -3.96
C SER A 275 2.52 1.71 -4.67
N ALA A 276 2.02 2.52 -5.60
CA ALA A 276 2.79 3.54 -6.32
C ALA A 276 2.90 4.87 -5.56
N GLN A 277 2.24 5.02 -4.39
CA GLN A 277 2.15 6.25 -3.58
C GLN A 277 1.62 7.48 -4.34
N LYS A 278 0.85 7.25 -5.41
CA LYS A 278 0.26 8.31 -6.23
C LYS A 278 -1.13 8.70 -5.77
N ASN A 279 -1.95 7.72 -5.37
CA ASN A 279 -3.33 7.94 -5.01
C ASN A 279 -3.55 7.64 -3.52
N MET A 280 -4.19 8.56 -2.82
CA MET A 280 -4.67 8.32 -1.47
C MET A 280 -5.93 7.47 -1.54
N LEU A 281 -5.91 6.31 -0.87
CA LEU A 281 -7.01 5.35 -0.85
C LEU A 281 -8.05 5.69 0.22
N ALA A 282 -7.59 6.02 1.43
CA ALA A 282 -8.48 6.34 2.55
C ALA A 282 -7.76 7.15 3.64
N ARG A 283 -8.56 7.82 4.48
CA ARG A 283 -8.13 8.44 5.73
C ARG A 283 -8.75 7.72 6.91
N GLY A 284 -7.96 7.52 7.94
CA GLY A 284 -8.38 6.89 9.17
C GLY A 284 -7.65 7.48 10.36
N ARG A 285 -7.69 6.75 11.47
CA ARG A 285 -7.05 7.16 12.72
C ARG A 285 -6.45 5.96 13.44
N VAL A 286 -5.41 6.20 14.23
CA VAL A 286 -4.87 5.19 15.13
C VAL A 286 -5.96 4.73 16.10
N SER A 287 -6.13 3.43 16.24
CA SER A 287 -7.08 2.79 17.16
C SER A 287 -6.40 2.13 18.35
N ALA A 288 -5.21 1.58 18.15
CA ALA A 288 -4.45 0.93 19.23
C ALA A 288 -2.95 0.88 18.90
N LEU A 289 -2.15 0.79 19.95
CA LEU A 289 -0.74 0.40 19.88
C LEU A 289 -0.62 -1.01 20.47
N ASP A 290 0.31 -1.78 19.96
CA ASP A 290 0.68 -3.07 20.55
C ASP A 290 1.31 -2.84 21.96
N ASN A 291 1.28 -3.85 22.80
CA ASN A 291 1.84 -3.81 24.14
C ASN A 291 3.31 -4.23 24.19
N ALA A 292 3.87 -4.72 23.09
CA ALA A 292 5.24 -5.19 22.99
C ALA A 292 5.95 -4.61 21.77
N ILE A 293 7.26 -4.38 21.92
CA ILE A 293 8.17 -4.01 20.84
C ILE A 293 8.74 -5.30 20.26
N ASP A 294 8.75 -5.42 18.96
CA ASP A 294 9.48 -6.48 18.25
C ASP A 294 10.97 -6.17 18.30
N THR A 295 11.69 -6.91 19.15
CA THR A 295 13.12 -6.69 19.40
C THR A 295 14.01 -7.05 18.20
N SER A 296 13.49 -7.86 17.25
CA SER A 296 14.23 -8.23 16.05
C SER A 296 14.31 -7.09 15.04
N THR A 297 13.31 -6.22 15.02
CA THR A 297 13.19 -5.10 14.07
C THR A 297 13.26 -3.73 14.73
N GLY A 298 13.20 -3.65 16.07
CA GLY A 298 13.14 -2.38 16.80
C GLY A 298 11.86 -1.59 16.51
N THR A 299 10.75 -2.27 16.24
CA THR A 299 9.48 -1.62 15.86
C THR A 299 8.34 -2.01 16.77
N ILE A 300 7.33 -1.15 16.83
CA ILE A 300 6.05 -1.43 17.50
C ILE A 300 4.93 -1.51 16.46
N LYS A 301 4.00 -2.45 16.63
CA LYS A 301 2.83 -2.54 15.77
C LYS A 301 1.79 -1.51 16.16
N VAL A 302 1.29 -0.81 15.18
CA VAL A 302 0.23 0.18 15.31
C VAL A 302 -0.97 -0.29 14.52
N LYS A 303 -2.14 -0.19 15.11
CA LYS A 303 -3.42 -0.49 14.50
C LYS A 303 -4.16 0.81 14.20
N ALA A 304 -4.64 0.97 12.97
CA ALA A 304 -5.47 2.09 12.56
C ALA A 304 -6.79 1.59 11.97
N ALA A 305 -7.87 2.34 12.17
CA ALA A 305 -9.20 2.00 11.70
C ALA A 305 -9.65 2.94 10.58
N PHE A 306 -10.31 2.37 9.57
CA PHE A 306 -10.84 3.05 8.38
C PHE A 306 -12.30 2.66 8.14
N ALA A 307 -13.13 3.61 7.76
CA ALA A 307 -14.58 3.36 7.60
C ALA A 307 -14.88 2.38 6.45
N ASN A 308 -14.16 2.51 5.31
CA ASN A 308 -14.31 1.68 4.10
C ASN A 308 -15.77 1.63 3.58
N GLU A 309 -16.45 2.76 3.55
CA GLU A 309 -17.86 2.83 3.14
C GLU A 309 -18.06 2.44 1.67
N ASP A 310 -17.10 2.79 0.82
CA ASP A 310 -17.10 2.47 -0.61
C ASP A 310 -16.68 1.02 -0.93
N GLY A 311 -16.23 0.25 0.08
CA GLY A 311 -15.84 -1.15 -0.06
C GLY A 311 -14.62 -1.42 -0.95
N ARG A 312 -13.79 -0.40 -1.20
CA ARG A 312 -12.59 -0.51 -2.06
C ARG A 312 -11.40 -1.16 -1.37
N LEU A 313 -11.39 -1.17 -0.05
CA LEU A 313 -10.31 -1.77 0.73
C LEU A 313 -10.65 -3.23 1.01
N TYR A 314 -9.74 -4.12 0.64
CA TYR A 314 -9.89 -5.56 0.84
C TYR A 314 -8.95 -6.08 1.92
N PRO A 315 -9.36 -7.04 2.74
CA PRO A 315 -8.47 -7.72 3.69
C PRO A 315 -7.27 -8.35 2.97
N ASN A 316 -6.14 -8.40 3.66
CA ASN A 316 -4.84 -8.88 3.18
C ASN A 316 -4.21 -8.06 2.04
N GLN A 317 -4.78 -6.89 1.70
CA GLN A 317 -4.17 -5.96 0.77
C GLN A 317 -3.01 -5.23 1.43
N PHE A 318 -1.87 -5.12 0.74
CA PHE A 318 -0.74 -4.28 1.16
C PHE A 318 -1.00 -2.83 0.76
N VAL A 319 -0.68 -1.93 1.67
CA VAL A 319 -0.87 -0.48 1.49
C VAL A 319 0.31 0.29 2.06
N ASN A 320 0.61 1.44 1.48
CA ASN A 320 1.53 2.39 2.08
C ASN A 320 0.77 3.24 3.10
N VAL A 321 1.30 3.30 4.30
CA VAL A 321 0.70 4.02 5.43
C VAL A 321 1.53 5.26 5.71
N LYS A 322 0.88 6.41 5.84
CA LYS A 322 1.49 7.64 6.35
C LYS A 322 0.79 8.01 7.67
N LEU A 323 1.50 7.80 8.77
CA LEU A 323 1.04 8.17 10.10
C LEU A 323 1.51 9.58 10.42
N GLN A 324 0.61 10.49 10.70
CA GLN A 324 0.95 11.80 11.24
C GLN A 324 1.15 11.68 12.76
N VAL A 325 2.41 11.76 13.19
CA VAL A 325 2.77 11.66 14.60
C VAL A 325 2.76 13.01 15.31
N ASP A 326 2.95 14.10 14.54
CA ASP A 326 2.95 15.46 15.07
C ASP A 326 2.66 16.51 13.99
N ARG A 327 2.48 17.78 14.41
CA ARG A 327 2.35 18.94 13.56
C ARG A 327 3.17 20.06 14.17
N LEU A 328 4.13 20.58 13.43
CA LEU A 328 4.93 21.73 13.81
C LEU A 328 4.25 22.97 13.26
N GLU A 329 3.76 23.84 14.13
CA GLU A 329 3.00 25.01 13.73
C GLU A 329 3.92 26.21 13.50
N GLY A 330 3.65 26.99 12.43
CA GLY A 330 4.30 28.26 12.13
C GLY A 330 5.82 28.20 11.96
N VAL A 331 6.38 27.05 11.56
CA VAL A 331 7.82 26.92 11.33
C VAL A 331 8.26 27.46 9.98
N LEU A 332 9.49 27.98 9.90
CA LEU A 332 10.05 28.42 8.63
C LEU A 332 10.27 27.22 7.71
N THR A 333 9.79 27.33 6.49
CA THR A 333 9.91 26.29 5.47
C THR A 333 10.53 26.84 4.20
N VAL A 334 11.32 26.01 3.54
CA VAL A 334 11.90 26.29 2.22
C VAL A 334 11.48 25.18 1.25
N PRO A 335 11.43 25.44 -0.07
CA PRO A 335 11.31 24.35 -1.04
C PRO A 335 12.45 23.34 -0.87
N ALA A 336 12.15 22.05 -0.93
CA ALA A 336 13.17 21.00 -0.75
C ALA A 336 14.31 21.11 -1.79
N SER A 337 13.98 21.60 -2.99
CA SER A 337 14.95 21.85 -4.06
C SER A 337 15.93 23.00 -3.74
N ALA A 338 15.63 23.89 -2.79
CA ALA A 338 16.54 24.96 -2.38
C ALA A 338 17.66 24.51 -1.43
N LEU A 339 17.56 23.27 -0.91
CA LEU A 339 18.51 22.73 0.05
C LEU A 339 19.68 22.04 -0.66
N GLN A 340 20.89 22.48 -0.37
CA GLN A 340 22.12 21.83 -0.80
C GLN A 340 23.09 21.71 0.39
N ASN A 341 23.44 20.48 0.78
CA ASN A 341 24.41 20.20 1.86
C ASN A 341 24.11 20.94 3.19
N ASN A 342 22.85 20.97 3.63
CA ASN A 342 22.37 21.68 4.83
C ASN A 342 22.59 23.20 4.76
N ALA A 343 22.58 23.78 3.56
CA ALA A 343 22.66 25.20 3.31
C ALA A 343 21.67 25.63 2.24
N VAL A 344 21.35 26.91 2.22
CA VAL A 344 20.53 27.55 1.19
C VAL A 344 21.27 28.79 0.67
N TYR A 345 21.07 29.11 -0.61
CA TYR A 345 21.55 30.34 -1.19
C TYR A 345 20.44 31.43 -1.09
N LEU A 346 20.64 32.41 -0.23
CA LEU A 346 19.76 33.54 -0.07
C LEU A 346 20.10 34.62 -1.12
N VAL A 347 19.13 35.09 -1.88
CA VAL A 347 19.30 36.18 -2.84
C VAL A 347 19.12 37.49 -2.10
N ARG A 348 20.18 38.33 -2.10
CA ARG A 348 20.16 39.68 -1.52
C ARG A 348 19.57 40.70 -2.48
N ASP A 349 19.21 41.89 -1.97
CA ASP A 349 18.64 42.98 -2.78
C ASP A 349 19.65 43.57 -3.80
N ASP A 350 20.94 43.40 -3.57
CA ASP A 350 22.03 43.80 -4.48
C ASP A 350 22.23 42.83 -5.67
N GLY A 351 21.39 41.76 -5.75
CA GLY A 351 21.51 40.75 -6.79
C GLY A 351 22.65 39.78 -6.59
N THR A 352 23.23 39.67 -5.37
CA THR A 352 24.22 38.68 -5.01
C THR A 352 23.59 37.55 -4.17
N VAL A 353 24.19 36.35 -4.15
CA VAL A 353 23.76 35.27 -3.29
C VAL A 353 24.63 35.18 -2.04
N ALA A 354 24.00 34.85 -0.90
CA ALA A 354 24.66 34.54 0.36
C ALA A 354 24.42 33.07 0.74
N LEU A 355 25.48 32.32 1.02
CA LEU A 355 25.34 30.97 1.53
C LEU A 355 24.97 30.99 3.01
N ARG A 356 23.81 30.46 3.37
CA ARG A 356 23.34 30.34 4.76
C ARG A 356 23.25 28.87 5.15
N ARG A 357 23.91 28.49 6.23
CA ARG A 357 23.78 27.15 6.82
C ARG A 357 22.50 27.09 7.63
N VAL A 358 21.76 26.01 7.43
CA VAL A 358 20.50 25.76 8.12
C VAL A 358 20.49 24.37 8.75
N ARG A 359 19.79 24.23 9.85
CA ARG A 359 19.40 22.93 10.39
C ARG A 359 18.19 22.44 9.65
N VAL A 360 18.32 21.33 8.94
CA VAL A 360 17.23 20.70 8.22
C VAL A 360 16.35 19.93 9.20
N GLY A 361 15.06 20.18 9.17
CA GLY A 361 14.07 19.50 10.00
C GLY A 361 13.24 18.49 9.19
N VAL A 362 11.93 18.61 9.25
CA VAL A 362 10.97 17.65 8.68
C VAL A 362 10.60 18.04 7.26
N LEU A 363 10.57 17.04 6.38
CA LEU A 363 10.07 17.16 5.00
C LEU A 363 8.56 16.85 4.99
N ASP A 364 7.75 17.74 4.43
CA ASP A 364 6.33 17.53 4.16
C ASP A 364 6.00 17.97 2.73
N GLY A 365 5.79 17.01 1.86
CA GLY A 365 5.59 17.25 0.43
C GLY A 365 6.85 17.79 -0.25
N ASP A 366 6.75 18.98 -0.83
CA ASP A 366 7.82 19.68 -1.53
C ASP A 366 8.58 20.70 -0.65
N ARG A 367 8.20 20.83 0.63
CA ARG A 367 8.78 21.80 1.56
C ARG A 367 9.45 21.12 2.75
N VAL A 368 10.53 21.74 3.21
CA VAL A 368 11.31 21.27 4.37
C VAL A 368 11.31 22.36 5.42
N SER A 369 11.05 21.98 6.67
CA SER A 369 11.24 22.89 7.80
C SER A 369 12.73 23.14 8.04
N VAL A 370 13.10 24.40 8.28
CA VAL A 370 14.48 24.79 8.51
C VAL A 370 14.60 25.69 9.74
N GLN A 371 15.75 25.59 10.41
CA GLN A 371 16.14 26.47 11.50
C GLN A 371 17.46 27.15 11.15
N GLY A 372 17.53 28.46 11.21
CA GLY A 372 18.74 29.22 10.85
C GLY A 372 18.43 30.71 10.72
N GLU A 373 19.42 31.47 10.25
CA GLU A 373 19.28 32.90 9.99
C GLU A 373 18.54 33.16 8.69
N LEU A 374 17.23 32.86 8.69
CA LEU A 374 16.29 33.12 7.60
C LEU A 374 15.07 33.83 8.15
N GLN A 375 14.50 34.71 7.33
CA GLN A 375 13.27 35.41 7.63
C GLN A 375 12.17 34.99 6.66
N GLU A 376 10.94 35.18 7.11
CA GLU A 376 9.78 34.99 6.21
C GLU A 376 9.85 35.98 5.08
N GLY A 377 9.63 35.51 3.84
CA GLY A 377 9.73 36.35 2.63
C GLY A 377 11.11 36.30 1.95
N ASP A 378 12.14 35.79 2.61
CA ASP A 378 13.46 35.63 2.01
C ASP A 378 13.39 34.85 0.70
N ARG A 379 14.14 35.27 -0.31
CA ARG A 379 14.24 34.55 -1.60
C ARG A 379 15.41 33.62 -1.60
N VAL A 380 15.14 32.31 -1.74
CA VAL A 380 16.15 31.23 -1.80
C VAL A 380 16.23 30.64 -3.20
N VAL A 381 17.43 30.34 -3.66
CA VAL A 381 17.63 29.72 -4.97
C VAL A 381 17.12 28.29 -4.93
N VAL A 382 16.31 27.89 -5.91
CA VAL A 382 15.75 26.54 -6.07
C VAL A 382 16.31 25.79 -7.28
N ASP A 383 16.86 26.52 -8.26
CA ASP A 383 17.49 25.94 -9.45
C ASP A 383 18.67 26.82 -9.92
N GLY A 384 19.68 26.21 -10.53
CA GLY A 384 20.90 26.91 -10.97
C GLY A 384 22.00 27.00 -9.92
N MET A 385 21.96 26.18 -8.84
CA MET A 385 22.89 26.23 -7.71
C MET A 385 24.28 25.68 -8.01
N ASP A 386 24.46 24.81 -9.00
CA ASP A 386 25.69 24.01 -9.23
C ASP A 386 26.96 24.84 -9.41
N ARG A 387 26.86 26.10 -9.79
CA ARG A 387 28.00 27.00 -10.04
C ARG A 387 28.04 28.20 -9.11
N LEU A 388 27.14 28.26 -8.12
CA LEU A 388 27.07 29.38 -7.21
C LEU A 388 28.14 29.28 -6.12
N ARG A 389 28.72 30.43 -5.80
CA ARG A 389 29.58 30.66 -4.63
C ARG A 389 29.03 31.83 -3.86
N ASP A 390 29.41 31.94 -2.59
CA ASP A 390 29.05 33.15 -1.80
C ASP A 390 29.50 34.42 -2.51
N GLY A 391 28.61 35.42 -2.60
CA GLY A 391 28.85 36.68 -3.30
C GLY A 391 28.69 36.63 -4.82
N THR A 392 28.32 35.53 -5.44
CA THR A 392 28.08 35.46 -6.90
C THR A 392 26.88 36.31 -7.29
N LYS A 393 26.99 37.13 -8.37
CA LYS A 393 25.88 37.86 -8.96
C LYS A 393 24.94 36.95 -9.71
N VAL A 394 23.64 37.06 -9.46
CA VAL A 394 22.59 36.24 -10.08
C VAL A 394 21.54 37.14 -10.74
N THR A 395 20.92 36.59 -11.78
CA THR A 395 19.70 37.15 -12.39
C THR A 395 18.56 36.20 -12.09
N VAL A 396 17.58 36.70 -11.34
CA VAL A 396 16.38 35.92 -11.00
C VAL A 396 15.52 35.76 -12.25
N ILE A 397 15.26 34.51 -12.59
CA ILE A 397 14.29 34.14 -13.62
C ILE A 397 13.06 33.58 -12.89
N ASP A 398 11.90 34.19 -13.12
CA ASP A 398 10.63 33.65 -12.61
C ASP A 398 10.42 32.25 -13.22
N ALA A 399 10.44 31.26 -12.36
CA ALA A 399 10.25 29.84 -12.77
C ALA A 399 8.91 29.65 -13.50
N GLY A 400 7.87 30.40 -13.12
CA GLY A 400 6.59 30.42 -13.81
C GLY A 400 6.67 30.99 -15.24
N ALA A 401 7.45 32.02 -15.45
CA ALA A 401 7.65 32.62 -16.78
C ALA A 401 8.55 31.75 -17.68
N ALA A 402 9.53 31.05 -17.09
CA ALA A 402 10.40 30.13 -17.82
C ALA A 402 9.65 28.83 -18.20
N ALA A 403 8.86 28.28 -17.32
CA ALA A 403 8.00 27.12 -17.58
C ALA A 403 6.94 27.46 -18.65
N ALA A 404 6.27 28.62 -18.52
CA ALA A 404 5.29 29.07 -19.52
C ALA A 404 5.92 29.31 -20.90
N LYS A 405 7.16 29.84 -20.98
CA LYS A 405 7.90 29.97 -22.25
C LYS A 405 8.32 28.62 -22.84
N LEU A 406 8.70 27.64 -22.00
CA LEU A 406 9.01 26.30 -22.45
C LEU A 406 7.76 25.57 -22.96
N GLU A 407 6.64 25.68 -22.27
CA GLU A 407 5.36 25.12 -22.70
C GLU A 407 4.84 25.79 -23.96
N GLN A 408 4.91 27.13 -24.06
CA GLN A 408 4.58 27.86 -25.29
C GLN A 408 5.50 27.47 -26.44
N GLY A 409 6.80 27.37 -26.22
CA GLY A 409 7.75 26.88 -27.23
C GLY A 409 7.50 25.45 -27.66
N ALA A 410 7.11 24.57 -26.75
CA ALA A 410 6.73 23.19 -27.06
C ALA A 410 5.39 23.11 -27.81
N GLN A 411 4.41 23.93 -27.44
CA GLN A 411 3.14 24.06 -28.15
C GLN A 411 3.32 24.64 -29.55
N GLU A 412 4.10 25.70 -29.70
CA GLU A 412 4.45 26.26 -31.02
C GLU A 412 5.21 25.26 -31.89
N ALA A 413 6.18 24.52 -31.33
CA ALA A 413 6.89 23.46 -32.05
C ALA A 413 5.97 22.33 -32.48
N SER A 414 5.00 21.94 -31.64
CA SER A 414 4.00 20.93 -31.98
C SER A 414 3.02 21.42 -33.03
N GLN A 415 2.57 22.68 -32.95
CA GLN A 415 1.72 23.32 -33.97
C GLN A 415 2.43 23.43 -35.31
N ARG A 416 3.69 23.91 -35.35
CA ARG A 416 4.52 23.98 -36.54
C ARG A 416 4.77 22.59 -37.15
N ARG A 417 4.89 21.57 -36.30
CA ARG A 417 5.02 20.17 -36.76
C ARG A 417 3.72 19.65 -37.37
N ALA A 418 2.57 19.95 -36.72
CA ALA A 418 1.25 19.58 -37.23
C ALA A 418 0.93 20.25 -38.58
N GLU A 419 1.31 21.54 -38.72
CA GLU A 419 1.14 22.33 -39.94
C GLU A 419 2.02 21.82 -41.07
N LEU A 420 3.27 21.45 -40.79
CA LEU A 420 4.15 20.78 -41.73
C LEU A 420 3.58 19.45 -42.21
N LEU A 421 3.01 18.65 -41.32
CA LEU A 421 2.40 17.35 -41.65
C LEU A 421 1.10 17.51 -42.45
N LYS A 422 0.33 18.57 -42.25
CA LYS A 422 -0.88 18.89 -43.04
C LYS A 422 -0.52 19.23 -44.50
N ASN A 423 0.61 19.89 -44.74
CA ASN A 423 1.06 20.40 -46.02
C ASN A 423 1.93 19.39 -46.80
N LEU A 424 2.07 18.13 -46.36
CA LEU A 424 2.75 17.06 -47.04
C LEU A 424 1.77 16.27 -47.92
N THR A 425 2.21 15.91 -49.14
CA THR A 425 1.45 15.00 -50.03
C THR A 425 1.34 13.60 -49.44
N PRO A 426 0.32 12.81 -49.83
CA PRO A 426 0.16 11.43 -49.33
C PRO A 426 1.42 10.58 -49.48
N GLU A 427 2.14 10.69 -50.61
CA GLU A 427 3.38 9.97 -50.88
C GLU A 427 4.53 10.38 -49.93
N GLN A 428 4.62 11.65 -49.59
CA GLN A 428 5.63 12.17 -48.66
C GLN A 428 5.37 11.72 -47.23
N ARG A 429 4.08 11.56 -46.84
CA ARG A 429 3.70 11.01 -45.51
C ARG A 429 4.08 9.54 -45.41
N GLU A 430 3.87 8.77 -46.50
CA GLU A 430 4.21 7.35 -46.50
C GLU A 430 5.74 7.14 -46.46
N LYS A 431 6.53 7.94 -47.16
CA LYS A 431 7.99 7.94 -47.05
C LYS A 431 8.47 8.27 -45.65
N LEU A 432 7.90 9.29 -44.98
CA LEU A 432 8.23 9.67 -43.62
C LEU A 432 7.88 8.57 -42.58
N SER A 433 6.84 7.77 -42.83
CA SER A 433 6.45 6.68 -41.94
C SER A 433 7.45 5.51 -41.91
N LYS A 434 8.15 5.30 -43.05
CA LYS A 434 9.09 4.18 -43.26
C LYS A 434 10.54 4.51 -42.89
N MET A 435 10.87 5.79 -42.59
CA MET A 435 12.24 6.26 -42.31
C MET A 435 12.59 6.20 -40.80
N GLY A 436 13.85 5.96 -40.46
CA GLY A 436 14.41 6.04 -39.11
C GLY A 436 14.43 7.49 -38.58
N GLN A 437 14.70 7.65 -37.27
CA GLN A 437 14.57 8.95 -36.60
C GLN A 437 15.56 10.01 -37.12
N GLU A 438 16.77 9.63 -37.48
CA GLU A 438 17.78 10.52 -38.09
C GLU A 438 17.48 10.87 -39.53
N GLU A 439 17.06 9.89 -40.33
CA GLU A 439 16.66 10.09 -41.72
C GLU A 439 15.44 11.00 -41.86
N ARG A 440 14.47 10.89 -40.91
CA ARG A 440 13.32 11.83 -40.83
C ARG A 440 13.77 13.27 -40.60
N ARG A 441 14.75 13.48 -39.72
CA ARG A 441 15.28 14.83 -39.44
C ARG A 441 15.98 15.43 -40.67
N ALA A 442 16.77 14.63 -41.37
CA ALA A 442 17.46 15.04 -42.59
C ALA A 442 16.47 15.38 -43.71
N TYR A 443 15.46 14.51 -43.90
CA TYR A 443 14.43 14.70 -44.94
C TYR A 443 13.53 15.93 -44.65
N ILE A 444 13.15 16.18 -43.41
CA ILE A 444 12.40 17.40 -43.04
C ILE A 444 13.26 18.65 -43.28
N ARG A 445 14.58 18.60 -43.07
CA ARG A 445 15.49 19.70 -43.33
C ARG A 445 15.57 19.99 -44.80
N SER A 446 15.74 18.97 -45.66
CA SER A 446 15.79 19.14 -47.11
C SER A 446 14.48 19.68 -47.71
N LEU A 447 13.31 19.28 -47.15
CA LEU A 447 12.01 19.82 -47.55
C LEU A 447 11.86 21.32 -47.18
N ARG A 448 12.46 21.74 -46.08
CA ARG A 448 12.48 23.16 -45.66
C ARG A 448 13.38 23.98 -46.58
N GLU A 449 14.55 23.49 -46.95
CA GLU A 449 15.50 24.14 -47.84
C GLU A 449 14.94 24.27 -49.26
N ALA A 450 14.30 23.22 -49.79
CA ALA A 450 13.64 23.23 -51.06
C ALA A 450 12.47 24.24 -51.15
N ARG A 451 11.73 24.41 -50.05
CA ARG A 451 10.61 25.36 -49.96
C ARG A 451 11.10 26.81 -49.80
N ALA A 452 12.22 27.02 -49.10
CA ALA A 452 12.85 28.31 -48.96
C ALA A 452 13.48 28.78 -50.29
N ALA A 453 13.93 27.86 -51.14
CA ALA A 453 14.45 28.12 -52.46
C ALA A 453 13.37 28.45 -53.51
N GLN A 454 12.11 28.05 -53.26
CA GLN A 454 10.93 28.41 -54.07
C GLN A 454 10.22 29.65 -53.50
N GLY A 455 10.89 30.77 -53.43
CA GLY A 455 10.42 32.03 -52.86
C GLY A 455 9.05 32.50 -53.40
N PRO A 456 8.45 33.62 -52.89
CA PRO A 456 7.04 34.00 -53.05
C PRO A 456 6.59 34.45 -54.44
N ALA A 457 7.13 33.85 -55.52
CA ALA A 457 6.83 34.22 -56.91
C ALA A 457 5.68 33.45 -57.56
N SER A 458 5.01 32.48 -56.90
CA SER A 458 3.94 31.70 -57.58
C SER A 458 2.50 32.01 -57.13
N ALA A 459 2.32 32.97 -56.19
CA ALA A 459 0.96 33.34 -55.73
C ALA A 459 0.30 34.47 -56.57
N ALA A 460 1.01 35.09 -57.48
CA ALA A 460 0.49 36.18 -58.33
C ALA A 460 -0.09 35.76 -59.69
N SER A 461 0.07 34.47 -60.07
CA SER A 461 -0.38 34.02 -61.43
C SER A 461 -1.76 33.33 -61.41
N ALA A 462 -2.37 33.07 -60.24
CA ALA A 462 -3.67 32.39 -60.17
C ALA A 462 -4.87 33.33 -59.97
N ALA A 463 -4.64 34.64 -59.85
CA ALA A 463 -5.70 35.67 -59.66
C ALA A 463 -6.08 36.44 -60.94
N ALA A 464 -5.57 36.05 -62.11
CA ALA A 464 -5.84 36.75 -63.37
C ALA A 464 -6.57 35.90 -64.45
N SER A 465 -7.29 34.87 -64.02
CA SER A 465 -8.20 34.14 -64.92
C SER A 465 -9.41 33.64 -64.16
N HIS A 466 -10.30 34.54 -63.83
CA HIS A 466 -11.74 34.37 -63.80
C HIS A 466 -12.42 35.73 -63.84
#